data_0afdaef43b61cdab95dc65555660ccfb
#
_entry.id   0afdaef43b61cdab95dc65555660ccfb
#
_cell.length_a   1.000
_cell.length_b   1.000
_cell.length_c   1.000
_cell.angle_alpha   90.00
_cell.angle_beta   90.00
_cell.angle_gamma   90.00
#
_symmetry.space_group_name_H-M   'P 1'
#
loop_
_entity.id
_entity.type
_entity.pdbx_description
1 polymer ?
#
loop_
_entity_poly.entity_id
_entity_poly.type
_entity_poly.pdbx_seq_one_letter_code
_entity_poly.pdbx_strand_id
1 'polypeptide(L)'
;LVWLVLSQLGFSHSTASGIAVICMAASPVVLGRVIADIRAAGSVTDRSMVLATLSTLYALALGSAKAVMLTRAAEGFMAGIVPTLVVLAVSVLVGLALALLMRLALRFMNPLSENTSILILTLIAASAPITTFLGGSAPLAGLLGGMLLKLLHPRPWAWPRQLGTAAALLSMMVFVIVSSVAAQ
;
A
#
# COMPACT_ATOMS: atom_id res chain seq x y z
N LEU A 1 5.27 -5.75 21.18
CA LEU A 1 6.03 -6.98 21.49
C LEU A 1 7.37 -7.01 20.75
N VAL A 2 7.40 -7.00 19.40
CA VAL A 2 8.66 -7.09 18.61
C VAL A 2 9.66 -6.00 19.02
N TRP A 3 9.26 -4.76 19.16
CA TRP A 3 10.10 -3.67 19.61
C TRP A 3 10.70 -3.93 21.01
N LEU A 4 9.90 -4.42 21.95
CA LEU A 4 10.36 -4.75 23.30
C LEU A 4 11.43 -5.86 23.29
N VAL A 5 11.18 -6.92 22.53
CA VAL A 5 12.14 -8.05 22.43
C VAL A 5 13.45 -7.56 21.83
N LEU A 6 13.41 -6.80 20.73
CA LEU A 6 14.61 -6.29 20.07
C LEU A 6 15.39 -5.30 20.94
N SER A 7 14.69 -4.44 21.71
CA SER A 7 15.35 -3.52 22.65
C SER A 7 16.05 -4.26 23.79
N GLN A 8 15.51 -5.37 24.27
CA GLN A 8 16.15 -6.23 25.27
C GLN A 8 17.38 -6.97 24.72
N LEU A 9 17.38 -7.26 23.42
CA LEU A 9 18.51 -7.89 22.73
C LEU A 9 19.62 -6.90 22.37
N GLY A 10 19.51 -5.62 22.79
CA GLY A 10 20.55 -4.60 22.59
C GLY A 10 20.55 -3.93 21.21
N PHE A 11 19.50 -4.11 20.41
CA PHE A 11 19.37 -3.37 19.13
C PHE A 11 19.12 -1.89 19.37
N SER A 12 19.65 -1.03 18.51
CA SER A 12 19.39 0.41 18.57
C SER A 12 17.89 0.71 18.48
N HIS A 13 17.43 1.74 19.17
CA HIS A 13 16.01 2.14 19.19
C HIS A 13 15.45 2.37 17.79
N SER A 14 16.23 2.94 16.88
CA SER A 14 15.81 3.18 15.48
C SER A 14 15.63 1.87 14.71
N THR A 15 16.58 0.93 14.84
CA THR A 15 16.52 -0.39 14.19
C THR A 15 15.38 -1.23 14.74
N ALA A 16 15.27 -1.35 16.07
CA ALA A 16 14.21 -2.12 16.72
C ALA A 16 12.81 -1.64 16.34
N SER A 17 12.62 -0.32 16.26
CA SER A 17 11.35 0.25 15.89
C SER A 17 11.06 0.18 14.39
N GLY A 18 12.08 0.21 13.51
CA GLY A 18 11.94 -0.06 12.06
C GLY A 18 11.45 -1.47 11.80
N ILE A 19 12.12 -2.44 12.38
CA ILE A 19 11.74 -3.87 12.28
C ILE A 19 10.34 -4.11 12.84
N ALA A 20 9.98 -3.49 13.96
CA ALA A 20 8.66 -3.61 14.55
C ALA A 20 7.54 -3.10 13.62
N VAL A 21 7.76 -2.00 12.89
CA VAL A 21 6.81 -1.47 11.89
C VAL A 21 6.66 -2.44 10.72
N ILE A 22 7.77 -3.01 10.23
CA ILE A 22 7.73 -4.00 9.14
C ILE A 22 6.98 -5.27 9.58
N CYS A 23 7.25 -5.77 10.79
CA CYS A 23 6.57 -6.95 11.33
C CYS A 23 5.07 -6.74 11.60
N MET A 24 4.61 -5.48 11.64
CA MET A 24 3.19 -5.18 11.78
C MET A 24 2.43 -5.34 10.47
N ALA A 25 3.11 -5.31 9.32
CA ALA A 25 2.47 -5.44 8.01
C ALA A 25 2.05 -6.89 7.74
N ALA A 26 0.76 -7.11 7.52
CA ALA A 26 0.24 -8.36 6.98
C ALA A 26 -0.04 -8.17 5.48
N SER A 27 0.43 -9.08 4.63
CA SER A 27 0.24 -8.94 3.19
C SER A 27 -1.18 -9.38 2.76
N PRO A 28 -2.07 -8.46 2.37
CA PRO A 28 -3.39 -8.82 1.87
C PRO A 28 -3.31 -9.59 0.54
N VAL A 29 -2.24 -9.39 -0.24
CA VAL A 29 -2.03 -10.11 -1.50
C VAL A 29 -1.74 -11.58 -1.26
N VAL A 30 -0.87 -11.89 -0.31
CA VAL A 30 -0.55 -13.28 0.07
C VAL A 30 -1.80 -13.95 0.66
N LEU A 31 -2.48 -13.27 1.57
CA LEU A 31 -3.71 -13.78 2.17
C LEU A 31 -4.78 -14.05 1.09
N GLY A 32 -4.96 -13.13 0.13
CA GLY A 32 -5.90 -13.28 -0.98
C GLY A 32 -5.57 -14.49 -1.87
N ARG A 33 -4.30 -14.77 -2.12
CA ARG A 33 -3.88 -15.98 -2.87
C ARG A 33 -4.19 -17.26 -2.11
N VAL A 34 -3.85 -17.31 -0.82
CA VAL A 34 -4.17 -18.47 0.03
C VAL A 34 -5.68 -18.71 0.05
N ILE A 35 -6.49 -17.66 0.24
CA ILE A 35 -7.96 -17.75 0.20
C ILE A 35 -8.44 -18.33 -1.14
N ALA A 36 -7.87 -17.88 -2.25
CA ALA A 36 -8.24 -18.36 -3.58
C ALA A 36 -7.84 -19.84 -3.79
N ASP A 37 -6.64 -20.23 -3.34
CA ASP A 37 -6.12 -21.59 -3.49
C ASP A 37 -6.92 -22.61 -2.69
N ILE A 38 -7.28 -22.28 -1.44
CA ILE A 38 -8.10 -23.16 -0.57
C ILE A 38 -9.61 -22.95 -0.77
N ARG A 39 -10.00 -22.04 -1.67
CA ARG A 39 -11.40 -21.66 -1.93
C ARG A 39 -12.17 -21.31 -0.65
N ALA A 40 -11.51 -20.66 0.30
CA ALA A 40 -12.13 -20.26 1.55
C ALA A 40 -13.15 -19.14 1.29
N ALA A 41 -14.32 -19.27 1.93
CA ALA A 41 -15.36 -18.26 1.88
C ALA A 41 -16.01 -18.13 3.27
N GLY A 42 -16.49 -16.93 3.59
CA GLY A 42 -17.25 -16.68 4.82
C GLY A 42 -16.77 -15.45 5.58
N SER A 43 -17.48 -15.13 6.65
CA SER A 43 -17.27 -13.91 7.44
C SER A 43 -15.88 -13.81 8.08
N VAL A 44 -15.27 -14.94 8.41
CA VAL A 44 -13.89 -14.96 8.97
C VAL A 44 -12.89 -14.57 7.91
N THR A 45 -13.03 -15.09 6.69
CA THR A 45 -12.17 -14.76 5.54
C THR A 45 -12.25 -13.27 5.21
N ASP A 46 -13.46 -12.72 5.15
CA ASP A 46 -13.67 -11.30 4.85
C ASP A 46 -13.06 -10.40 5.93
N ARG A 47 -13.25 -10.74 7.20
CA ARG A 47 -12.65 -10.01 8.32
C ARG A 47 -11.14 -10.09 8.32
N SER A 48 -10.57 -11.26 8.02
CA SER A 48 -9.11 -11.43 7.92
C SER A 48 -8.52 -10.57 6.80
N MET A 49 -9.19 -10.46 5.65
CA MET A 49 -8.77 -9.55 4.57
C MET A 49 -8.81 -8.09 4.98
N VAL A 50 -9.87 -7.65 5.66
CA VAL A 50 -9.97 -6.28 6.18
C VAL A 50 -8.87 -6.00 7.19
N LEU A 51 -8.60 -6.91 8.13
CA LEU A 51 -7.54 -6.77 9.12
C LEU A 51 -6.15 -6.70 8.48
N ALA A 52 -5.87 -7.56 7.49
CA ALA A 52 -4.60 -7.53 6.75
C ALA A 52 -4.41 -6.20 6.00
N THR A 53 -5.48 -5.68 5.38
CA THR A 53 -5.43 -4.41 4.66
C THR A 53 -5.21 -3.23 5.62
N LEU A 54 -5.92 -3.19 6.76
CA LEU A 54 -5.73 -2.16 7.79
C LEU A 54 -4.33 -2.22 8.41
N SER A 55 -3.85 -3.41 8.72
CA SER A 55 -2.49 -3.62 9.24
C SER A 55 -1.43 -3.07 8.29
N THR A 56 -1.56 -3.35 7.00
CA THR A 56 -0.67 -2.81 5.96
C THR A 56 -0.78 -1.28 5.86
N LEU A 57 -1.99 -0.72 5.95
CA LEU A 57 -2.19 0.73 5.97
C LEU A 57 -1.43 1.38 7.12
N TYR A 58 -1.60 0.88 8.34
CA TYR A 58 -0.90 1.40 9.52
C TYR A 58 0.60 1.25 9.41
N ALA A 59 1.09 0.10 8.93
CA ALA A 59 2.52 -0.13 8.72
C ALA A 59 3.12 0.85 7.70
N LEU A 60 2.42 1.12 6.58
CA LEU A 60 2.86 2.09 5.58
C LEU A 60 2.82 3.53 6.11
N ALA A 61 1.78 3.91 6.85
CA ALA A 61 1.65 5.23 7.43
C ALA A 61 2.77 5.48 8.47
N LEU A 62 2.95 4.54 9.42
CA LEU A 62 4.00 4.63 10.43
C LEU A 62 5.40 4.53 9.82
N GLY A 63 5.60 3.67 8.82
CA GLY A 63 6.87 3.52 8.12
C GLY A 63 7.26 4.80 7.38
N SER A 64 6.33 5.41 6.66
CA SER A 64 6.55 6.69 5.97
C SER A 64 6.85 7.83 6.97
N ALA A 65 6.08 7.90 8.04
CA ALA A 65 6.28 8.88 9.11
C ALA A 65 7.67 8.73 9.73
N LYS A 66 8.08 7.50 10.02
CA LYS A 66 9.37 7.21 10.62
C LYS A 66 10.54 7.47 9.68
N ALA A 67 10.41 7.14 8.40
CA ALA A 67 11.44 7.45 7.41
C ALA A 67 11.73 8.96 7.36
N VAL A 68 10.68 9.80 7.37
CA VAL A 68 10.82 11.26 7.40
C VAL A 68 11.45 11.74 8.71
N MET A 69 11.04 11.17 9.85
CA MET A 69 11.63 11.54 11.15
C MET A 69 13.11 11.19 11.23
N LEU A 70 13.52 10.04 10.71
CA LEU A 70 14.93 9.62 10.72
C LEU A 70 15.82 10.51 9.85
N THR A 71 15.31 10.97 8.70
CA THR A 71 16.07 11.87 7.82
C THR A 71 16.23 13.28 8.37
N ARG A 72 15.34 13.71 9.27
CA ARG A 72 15.33 15.06 9.88
C ARG A 72 15.55 15.10 11.38
N ALA A 73 15.97 14.00 11.98
CA ALA A 73 16.17 13.89 13.42
C ALA A 73 17.17 14.93 14.00
N ALA A 74 18.07 15.45 13.17
CA ALA A 74 19.03 16.47 13.56
C ALA A 74 18.43 17.88 13.75
N GLU A 75 17.22 18.14 13.25
CA GLU A 75 16.60 19.46 13.21
C GLU A 75 15.58 19.69 14.36
N GLY A 76 15.34 18.68 15.22
CA GLY A 76 14.43 18.75 16.37
C GLY A 76 13.05 18.10 16.12
N PHE A 77 12.32 17.85 17.21
CA PHE A 77 11.06 17.10 17.20
C PHE A 77 9.98 17.74 16.29
N MET A 78 9.82 19.05 16.34
CA MET A 78 8.84 19.77 15.52
C MET A 78 9.19 19.72 14.01
N ALA A 79 10.46 19.71 13.68
CA ALA A 79 10.93 19.61 12.29
C ALA A 79 10.61 18.26 11.65
N GLY A 80 10.38 17.20 12.44
CA GLY A 80 9.95 15.90 11.96
C GLY A 80 8.42 15.76 11.78
N ILE A 81 7.62 16.45 12.60
CA ILE A 81 6.16 16.31 12.57
C ILE A 81 5.54 16.94 11.32
N VAL A 82 5.92 18.18 11.00
CA VAL A 82 5.35 18.90 9.86
C VAL A 82 5.55 18.16 8.53
N PRO A 83 6.77 17.71 8.16
CA PRO A 83 6.95 16.92 6.95
C PRO A 83 6.20 15.60 6.96
N THR A 84 6.09 14.94 8.13
CA THR A 84 5.30 13.71 8.25
C THR A 84 3.83 13.95 7.91
N LEU A 85 3.23 15.00 8.45
CA LEU A 85 1.86 15.38 8.13
C LEU A 85 1.70 15.74 6.66
N VAL A 86 2.67 16.41 6.06
CA VAL A 86 2.67 16.72 4.62
C VAL A 86 2.70 15.44 3.79
N VAL A 87 3.58 14.49 4.10
CA VAL A 87 3.64 13.19 3.39
C VAL A 87 2.31 12.46 3.48
N LEU A 88 1.70 12.42 4.66
CA LEU A 88 0.40 11.76 4.85
C LEU A 88 -0.71 12.50 4.09
N ALA A 89 -0.78 13.83 4.19
CA ALA A 89 -1.78 14.65 3.51
C ALA A 89 -1.68 14.51 1.98
N VAL A 90 -0.47 14.61 1.42
CA VAL A 90 -0.23 14.42 -0.02
C VAL A 90 -0.65 13.02 -0.45
N SER A 91 -0.30 11.98 0.31
CA SER A 91 -0.68 10.59 -0.01
C SER A 91 -2.20 10.40 -0.02
N VAL A 92 -2.90 11.01 0.94
CA VAL A 92 -4.37 10.99 1.00
C VAL A 92 -4.98 11.73 -0.20
N LEU A 93 -4.48 12.92 -0.53
CA LEU A 93 -4.98 13.72 -1.66
C LEU A 93 -4.78 13.01 -3.00
N VAL A 94 -3.59 12.47 -3.24
CA VAL A 94 -3.32 11.70 -4.46
C VAL A 94 -4.14 10.42 -4.51
N GLY A 95 -4.29 9.71 -3.37
CA GLY A 95 -5.16 8.54 -3.27
C GLY A 95 -6.62 8.86 -3.58
N LEU A 96 -7.13 9.99 -3.07
CA LEU A 96 -8.48 10.47 -3.37
C LEU A 96 -8.63 10.82 -4.86
N ALA A 97 -7.67 11.55 -5.44
CA ALA A 97 -7.68 11.89 -6.86
C ALA A 97 -7.68 10.62 -7.73
N LEU A 98 -6.83 9.64 -7.39
CA LEU A 98 -6.80 8.34 -8.05
C LEU A 98 -8.15 7.61 -7.98
N ALA A 99 -8.77 7.56 -6.80
CA ALA A 99 -10.09 6.95 -6.62
C ALA A 99 -11.18 7.63 -7.44
N LEU A 100 -11.18 8.97 -7.50
CA LEU A 100 -12.12 9.74 -8.30
C LEU A 100 -11.91 9.53 -9.79
N LEU A 101 -10.67 9.53 -10.27
CA LEU A 101 -10.34 9.26 -11.67
C LEU A 101 -10.76 7.84 -12.09
N MET A 102 -10.48 6.86 -11.26
CA MET A 102 -10.92 5.48 -11.49
C MET A 102 -12.44 5.35 -11.50
N ARG A 103 -13.12 6.00 -10.56
CA ARG A 103 -14.59 6.03 -10.53
C ARG A 103 -15.16 6.66 -11.81
N LEU A 104 -14.56 7.76 -12.27
CA LEU A 104 -14.97 8.43 -13.49
C LEU A 104 -14.73 7.53 -14.71
N ALA A 105 -13.58 6.89 -14.83
CA ALA A 105 -13.29 5.96 -15.88
C ALA A 105 -14.31 4.80 -15.94
N LEU A 106 -14.62 4.22 -14.78
CA LEU A 106 -15.59 3.13 -14.65
C LEU A 106 -17.04 3.56 -14.91
N ARG A 107 -17.34 4.84 -14.79
CA ARG A 107 -18.67 5.38 -15.12
C ARG A 107 -18.90 5.45 -16.62
N PHE A 108 -17.87 5.77 -17.41
CA PHE A 108 -17.96 5.98 -18.85
C PHE A 108 -17.52 4.79 -19.69
N MET A 109 -16.75 3.87 -19.11
CA MET A 109 -16.20 2.72 -19.82
C MET A 109 -16.77 1.41 -19.29
N ASN A 110 -16.88 0.42 -20.18
CA ASN A 110 -17.29 -0.91 -19.77
C ASN A 110 -16.17 -1.56 -18.94
N PRO A 111 -16.44 -1.96 -17.67
CA PRO A 111 -15.40 -2.52 -16.78
C PRO A 111 -14.76 -3.83 -17.27
N LEU A 112 -15.40 -4.53 -18.22
CA LEU A 112 -14.89 -5.78 -18.80
C LEU A 112 -14.06 -5.55 -20.06
N SER A 113 -13.94 -4.31 -20.55
CA SER A 113 -13.16 -4.03 -21.77
C SER A 113 -11.66 -4.01 -21.45
N GLU A 114 -10.87 -4.47 -22.42
CA GLU A 114 -9.41 -4.47 -22.36
C GLU A 114 -8.86 -3.04 -22.20
N ASN A 115 -9.46 -2.08 -22.91
CA ASN A 115 -9.09 -0.66 -22.83
C ASN A 115 -9.26 -0.08 -21.41
N THR A 116 -10.30 -0.50 -20.69
CA THR A 116 -10.52 -0.10 -19.28
C THR A 116 -9.43 -0.66 -18.38
N SER A 117 -9.01 -1.91 -18.60
CA SER A 117 -7.94 -2.53 -17.84
C SER A 117 -6.60 -1.81 -18.04
N ILE A 118 -6.27 -1.45 -19.29
CA ILE A 118 -5.06 -0.69 -19.64
C ILE A 118 -5.12 0.71 -18.99
N LEU A 119 -6.25 1.39 -19.08
CA LEU A 119 -6.42 2.72 -18.48
C LEU A 119 -6.22 2.69 -16.96
N ILE A 120 -6.81 1.71 -16.27
CA ILE A 120 -6.66 1.56 -14.81
C ILE A 120 -5.20 1.29 -14.45
N LEU A 121 -4.54 0.39 -15.17
CA LEU A 121 -3.12 0.08 -14.94
C LEU A 121 -2.25 1.32 -15.16
N THR A 122 -2.52 2.08 -16.21
CA THR A 122 -1.81 3.34 -16.50
C THR A 122 -2.03 4.39 -15.42
N LEU A 123 -3.26 4.55 -14.90
CA LEU A 123 -3.57 5.46 -13.81
C LEU A 123 -2.83 5.08 -12.52
N ILE A 124 -2.79 3.79 -12.19
CA ILE A 124 -2.02 3.31 -11.03
C ILE A 124 -0.53 3.56 -11.23
N ALA A 125 0.02 3.21 -12.40
CA ALA A 125 1.43 3.40 -12.71
C ALA A 125 1.82 4.89 -12.69
N ALA A 126 0.99 5.78 -13.23
CA ALA A 126 1.23 7.23 -13.23
C ALA A 126 1.10 7.86 -11.84
N SER A 127 0.24 7.31 -10.97
CA SER A 127 0.06 7.84 -9.61
C SER A 127 1.32 7.71 -8.75
N ALA A 128 2.14 6.69 -8.97
CA ALA A 128 3.35 6.45 -8.18
C ALA A 128 4.39 7.58 -8.34
N PRO A 129 4.87 7.93 -9.55
CA PRO A 129 5.84 9.03 -9.72
C PRO A 129 5.24 10.38 -9.34
N ILE A 130 3.95 10.63 -9.59
CA ILE A 130 3.28 11.87 -9.18
C ILE A 130 3.32 12.00 -7.65
N THR A 131 2.98 10.94 -6.93
CA THR A 131 2.98 10.96 -5.45
C THR A 131 4.39 11.22 -4.90
N THR A 132 5.40 10.56 -5.44
CA THR A 132 6.80 10.75 -4.99
C THR A 132 7.32 12.14 -5.34
N PHE A 133 6.98 12.69 -6.51
CA PHE A 133 7.34 14.05 -6.91
C PHE A 133 6.72 15.10 -5.96
N LEU A 134 5.49 14.89 -5.51
CA LEU A 134 4.81 15.75 -4.54
C LEU A 134 5.28 15.54 -3.09
N GLY A 135 6.21 14.62 -2.86
CA GLY A 135 6.73 14.33 -1.52
C GLY A 135 5.83 13.40 -0.70
N GLY A 136 4.91 12.67 -1.32
CA GLY A 136 4.06 11.69 -0.68
C GLY A 136 4.63 10.26 -0.73
N SER A 137 3.91 9.31 -0.12
CA SER A 137 4.20 7.88 -0.15
C SER A 137 3.34 7.18 -1.20
N ALA A 138 3.95 6.73 -2.31
CA ALA A 138 3.24 6.08 -3.41
C ALA A 138 2.46 4.81 -2.99
N PRO A 139 3.02 3.89 -2.17
CA PRO A 139 2.27 2.72 -1.73
C PRO A 139 1.10 3.09 -0.83
N LEU A 140 1.24 4.12 0.01
CA LEU A 140 0.16 4.61 0.86
C LEU A 140 -0.97 5.23 0.02
N ALA A 141 -0.62 6.06 -0.97
CA ALA A 141 -1.60 6.66 -1.88
C ALA A 141 -2.36 5.61 -2.70
N GLY A 142 -1.68 4.59 -3.21
CA GLY A 142 -2.29 3.49 -3.95
C GLY A 142 -3.28 2.68 -3.09
N LEU A 143 -2.89 2.36 -1.86
CA LEU A 143 -3.74 1.61 -0.93
C LEU A 143 -4.97 2.42 -0.51
N LEU A 144 -4.79 3.70 -0.17
CA LEU A 144 -5.90 4.62 0.14
C LEU A 144 -6.83 4.81 -1.06
N GLY A 145 -6.27 4.96 -2.26
CA GLY A 145 -7.03 5.06 -3.50
C GLY A 145 -7.92 3.83 -3.74
N GLY A 146 -7.39 2.64 -3.54
CA GLY A 146 -8.15 1.39 -3.62
C GLY A 146 -9.26 1.28 -2.58
N MET A 147 -8.98 1.64 -1.32
CA MET A 147 -9.98 1.66 -0.25
C MET A 147 -11.11 2.67 -0.52
N LEU A 148 -10.74 3.89 -0.93
CA LEU A 148 -11.71 4.94 -1.27
C LEU A 148 -12.56 4.55 -2.48
N LEU A 149 -11.95 3.93 -3.50
CA LEU A 149 -12.70 3.42 -4.64
C LEU A 149 -13.75 2.39 -4.22
N LYS A 150 -13.39 1.49 -3.31
CA LYS A 150 -14.33 0.50 -2.74
C LYS A 150 -15.48 1.16 -1.99
N LEU A 151 -15.20 2.20 -1.22
CA LEU A 151 -16.24 2.98 -0.50
C LEU A 151 -17.15 3.75 -1.46
N LEU A 152 -16.57 4.34 -2.50
CA LEU A 152 -17.30 5.13 -3.49
C LEU A 152 -18.09 4.26 -4.49
N HIS A 153 -17.72 3.00 -4.64
CA HIS A 153 -18.34 2.05 -5.57
C HIS A 153 -18.61 0.70 -4.87
N PRO A 154 -19.65 0.62 -4.03
CA PRO A 154 -19.92 -0.58 -3.21
C PRO A 154 -20.39 -1.80 -4.03
N ARG A 155 -20.71 -1.63 -5.33
CA ARG A 155 -21.12 -2.74 -6.18
C ARG A 155 -19.94 -3.72 -6.38
N PRO A 156 -20.19 -5.05 -6.31
CA PRO A 156 -19.15 -6.03 -6.59
C PRO A 156 -18.69 -5.86 -8.04
N TRP A 157 -17.43 -5.48 -8.19
CA TRP A 157 -16.79 -5.32 -9.46
C TRP A 157 -15.97 -6.57 -9.77
N ALA A 158 -16.35 -7.25 -10.85
CA ALA A 158 -15.52 -8.33 -11.36
C ALA A 158 -14.25 -7.74 -11.97
N TRP A 159 -13.13 -7.91 -11.29
CA TRP A 159 -11.82 -7.53 -11.81
C TRP A 159 -11.55 -8.28 -13.12
N PRO A 160 -11.14 -7.60 -14.19
CA PRO A 160 -10.71 -8.27 -15.41
C PRO A 160 -9.58 -9.26 -15.08
N ARG A 161 -9.67 -10.47 -15.60
CA ARG A 161 -8.64 -11.52 -15.38
C ARG A 161 -7.24 -11.04 -15.75
N GLN A 162 -7.13 -10.17 -16.74
CA GLN A 162 -5.87 -9.57 -17.20
C GLN A 162 -5.17 -8.75 -16.11
N LEU A 163 -5.91 -8.00 -15.29
CA LEU A 163 -5.34 -7.26 -14.16
C LEU A 163 -4.79 -8.20 -13.07
N GLY A 164 -5.46 -9.32 -12.83
CA GLY A 164 -4.97 -10.35 -11.91
C GLY A 164 -3.67 -10.98 -12.38
N THR A 165 -3.57 -11.29 -13.68
CA THR A 165 -2.34 -11.83 -14.30
C THR A 165 -1.21 -10.80 -14.28
N ALA A 166 -1.50 -9.56 -14.66
CA ALA A 166 -0.51 -8.47 -14.63
C ALA A 166 0.00 -8.21 -13.20
N ALA A 167 -0.88 -8.19 -12.20
CA ALA A 167 -0.49 -8.04 -10.80
C ALA A 167 0.39 -9.20 -10.32
N ALA A 168 0.12 -10.43 -10.77
CA ALA A 168 0.93 -11.60 -10.45
C ALA A 168 2.33 -11.50 -11.05
N LEU A 169 2.45 -11.13 -12.31
CA LEU A 169 3.74 -10.93 -13.00
C LEU A 169 4.53 -9.79 -12.35
N LEU A 170 3.89 -8.65 -12.09
CA LEU A 170 4.54 -7.53 -11.40
C LEU A 170 5.04 -7.92 -10.02
N SER A 171 4.27 -8.68 -9.24
CA SER A 171 4.71 -9.14 -7.92
C SER A 171 5.91 -10.07 -8.00
N MET A 172 5.99 -10.94 -9.01
CA MET A 172 7.16 -11.80 -9.26
C MET A 172 8.37 -10.97 -9.65
N MET A 173 8.22 -9.99 -10.54
CA MET A 173 9.32 -9.09 -10.95
C MET A 173 9.87 -8.30 -9.76
N VAL A 174 8.99 -7.73 -8.94
CA VAL A 174 9.40 -7.00 -7.73
C VAL A 174 10.14 -7.92 -6.77
N PHE A 175 9.65 -9.16 -6.57
CA PHE A 175 10.33 -10.13 -5.71
C PHE A 175 11.74 -10.46 -6.22
N VAL A 176 11.91 -10.70 -7.53
CA VAL A 176 13.21 -10.96 -8.13
C VAL A 176 14.15 -9.76 -7.98
N ILE A 177 13.68 -8.53 -8.26
CA ILE A 177 14.47 -7.32 -8.11
C ILE A 177 14.91 -7.12 -6.66
N VAL A 178 13.99 -7.21 -5.71
CA VAL A 178 14.29 -7.04 -4.27
C VAL A 178 15.27 -8.11 -3.80
N SER A 179 15.08 -9.37 -4.22
CA SER A 179 16.00 -10.45 -3.88
C SER A 179 17.40 -10.25 -4.46
N SER A 180 17.49 -9.74 -5.70
CA SER A 180 18.79 -9.46 -6.34
C SER A 180 19.52 -8.29 -5.67
N VAL A 181 18.81 -7.26 -5.24
CA VAL A 181 19.41 -6.14 -4.49
C VAL A 181 19.82 -6.57 -3.06
N ALA A 182 19.04 -7.41 -2.42
CA ALA A 182 19.36 -7.91 -1.08
C ALA A 182 20.54 -8.90 -1.06
N ALA A 183 20.90 -9.50 -2.21
CA ALA A 183 22.02 -10.43 -2.35
C ALA A 183 23.37 -9.76 -2.64
N GLN A 184 23.39 -8.42 -2.87
CA GLN A 184 24.58 -7.60 -3.03
C GLN A 184 25.06 -7.04 -1.69
#